data_b6877a024896efe1d1a3145a85a7a81c
#
_entry.id   b6877a024896efe1d1a3145a85a7a81c
#
_cell.length_a   1.000
_cell.length_b   1.000
_cell.length_c   1.000
_cell.angle_alpha   90.00
_cell.angle_beta   90.00
_cell.angle_gamma   90.00
#
_symmetry.space_group_name_H-M   'P 1'
#
loop_
_entity.id
_entity.type
_entity.pdbx_description
1 polymer ?
#
loop_
_entity_poly.entity_id
_entity_poly.type
_entity_poly.pdbx_seq_one_letter_code
_entity_poly.pdbx_strand_id
1 'polypeptide(L)'
;MNLKVRLAIMNFLEFAVWGAYLTSMGQYLGKAGMGTEISWFYAIQGIVSIFMPTLMGIVADKYIQPQRLLGLCHLAAGVGMVALCMIGEFNAMPNKVVFMTVYTLSVAFYMPTLALSNTVAFKILQNHGLDTVKDFPPIRVLGTVGFIITMWFVNCAAINDGAFTLTIAENSSKFQYTHLQFLVSGILSIVLFAYCFSLPQCKIEKHQDNKGKKTMAEILGLDAFKLFKSRRMAMFFIFSGLLGMSLQVTNGFATPFITHFKADPALADTFAANNATLLVSISQVAEAFCILLIPFFLKRYGIKNVMLLAMLAWVLRFGFFGLGGPAFPGVTLLILSCIVYG
;
A
#
# COMPACT_ATOMS: atom_id res chain seq x y z
N MET A 1 -21.45 -1.67 18.39
CA MET A 1 -20.95 -1.10 17.12
C MET A 1 -21.31 -2.06 15.98
N ASN A 2 -21.89 -1.55 14.90
CA ASN A 2 -22.30 -2.36 13.73
C ASN A 2 -21.10 -3.14 13.17
N LEU A 3 -21.31 -4.41 12.76
CA LEU A 3 -20.27 -5.29 12.22
C LEU A 3 -19.53 -4.67 11.04
N LYS A 4 -20.25 -4.06 10.09
CA LYS A 4 -19.67 -3.40 8.91
C LYS A 4 -18.76 -2.26 9.31
N VAL A 5 -19.12 -1.48 10.34
CA VAL A 5 -18.28 -0.39 10.87
C VAL A 5 -16.99 -0.94 11.48
N ARG A 6 -17.06 -2.07 12.19
CA ARG A 6 -15.85 -2.70 12.75
C ARG A 6 -14.87 -3.16 11.65
N LEU A 7 -15.38 -3.77 10.60
CA LEU A 7 -14.57 -4.18 9.45
C LEU A 7 -14.05 -2.98 8.66
N ALA A 8 -14.83 -1.91 8.57
CA ALA A 8 -14.43 -0.67 7.93
C ALA A 8 -13.27 0.02 8.68
N ILE A 9 -13.31 0.07 10.02
CA ILE A 9 -12.20 0.59 10.84
C ILE A 9 -10.95 -0.28 10.66
N MET A 10 -11.10 -1.61 10.64
CA MET A 10 -9.97 -2.51 10.36
C MET A 10 -9.32 -2.20 9.02
N ASN A 11 -10.12 -2.08 7.94
CA ASN A 11 -9.60 -1.74 6.61
C ASN A 11 -9.00 -0.32 6.56
N PHE A 12 -9.63 0.64 7.24
CA PHE A 12 -9.09 1.99 7.35
C PHE A 12 -7.68 1.99 7.95
N LEU A 13 -7.50 1.32 9.10
CA LEU A 13 -6.20 1.23 9.76
C LEU A 13 -5.19 0.44 8.94
N GLU A 14 -5.59 -0.67 8.30
CA GLU A 14 -4.75 -1.49 7.42
C GLU A 14 -4.04 -0.64 6.36
N PHE A 15 -4.82 0.16 5.64
CA PHE A 15 -4.28 0.99 4.56
C PHE A 15 -3.69 2.32 5.04
N ALA A 16 -4.11 2.82 6.21
CA ALA A 16 -3.50 3.97 6.85
C ALA A 16 -2.03 3.71 7.24
N VAL A 17 -1.71 2.51 7.72
CA VAL A 17 -0.33 2.06 7.96
C VAL A 17 0.53 2.21 6.71
N TRP A 18 0.01 1.81 5.57
CA TRP A 18 0.74 1.87 4.30
C TRP A 18 0.83 3.28 3.73
N GLY A 19 -0.27 4.04 3.79
CA GLY A 19 -0.34 5.42 3.36
C GLY A 19 0.62 6.37 4.08
N ALA A 20 1.02 6.02 5.30
CA ALA A 20 1.95 6.82 6.09
C ALA A 20 3.35 6.93 5.47
N TYR A 21 3.81 5.92 4.71
CA TYR A 21 5.18 5.93 4.18
C TYR A 21 5.30 5.58 2.69
N LEU A 22 4.37 4.82 2.12
CA LEU A 22 4.55 4.21 0.79
C LEU A 22 4.96 5.23 -0.28
N THR A 23 4.26 6.34 -0.36
CA THR A 23 4.47 7.34 -1.42
C THR A 23 5.50 8.40 -1.06
N SER A 24 5.83 8.57 0.21
CA SER A 24 6.80 9.56 0.71
C SER A 24 8.18 9.00 1.02
N MET A 25 8.29 7.68 1.19
CA MET A 25 9.54 7.01 1.56
C MET A 25 10.68 7.33 0.59
N GLY A 26 10.42 7.41 -0.73
CA GLY A 26 11.42 7.75 -1.72
C GLY A 26 12.07 9.13 -1.48
N GLN A 27 11.31 10.10 -0.99
CA GLN A 27 11.82 11.43 -0.65
C GLN A 27 12.75 11.39 0.56
N TYR A 28 12.38 10.64 1.60
CA TYR A 28 13.23 10.42 2.77
C TYR A 28 14.52 9.68 2.41
N LEU A 29 14.41 8.57 1.65
CA LEU A 29 15.58 7.79 1.23
C LEU A 29 16.57 8.63 0.42
N GLY A 30 16.08 9.53 -0.44
CA GLY A 30 16.93 10.49 -1.17
C GLY A 30 17.72 11.38 -0.21
N LYS A 31 17.08 11.93 0.82
CA LYS A 31 17.74 12.77 1.84
C LYS A 31 18.69 11.98 2.76
N ALA A 32 18.37 10.74 3.06
CA ALA A 32 19.15 9.85 3.92
C ALA A 32 20.36 9.20 3.20
N GLY A 33 20.71 9.65 2.00
CA GLY A 33 21.82 9.13 1.22
C GLY A 33 21.59 7.75 0.60
N MET A 34 20.33 7.31 0.52
CA MET A 34 19.91 6.02 -0.05
C MET A 34 19.11 6.19 -1.36
N GLY A 35 19.35 7.28 -2.11
CA GLY A 35 18.63 7.57 -3.35
C GLY A 35 18.80 6.50 -4.44
N THR A 36 19.99 5.89 -4.53
CA THR A 36 20.29 4.80 -5.48
C THR A 36 19.61 3.48 -5.10
N GLU A 37 19.23 3.31 -3.85
CA GLU A 37 18.61 2.10 -3.31
C GLU A 37 17.08 2.16 -3.31
N ILE A 38 16.45 3.28 -3.68
CA ILE A 38 14.98 3.43 -3.68
C ILE A 38 14.30 2.25 -4.39
N SER A 39 14.79 1.86 -5.57
CA SER A 39 14.22 0.74 -6.33
C SER A 39 14.22 -0.57 -5.56
N TRP A 40 15.26 -0.82 -4.75
CA TRP A 40 15.35 -2.03 -3.94
C TRP A 40 14.33 -2.05 -2.80
N PHE A 41 14.08 -0.91 -2.14
CA PHE A 41 13.05 -0.82 -1.10
C PHE A 41 11.65 -1.17 -1.64
N TYR A 42 11.33 -0.73 -2.85
CA TYR A 42 10.05 -1.08 -3.48
C TYR A 42 10.04 -2.50 -4.07
N ALA A 43 11.16 -2.99 -4.62
CA ALA A 43 11.28 -4.36 -5.11
C ALA A 43 11.12 -5.39 -3.99
N ILE A 44 11.68 -5.13 -2.80
CA ILE A 44 11.55 -6.01 -1.62
C ILE A 44 10.08 -6.24 -1.26
N GLN A 45 9.21 -5.22 -1.33
CA GLN A 45 7.77 -5.41 -1.10
C GLN A 45 7.18 -6.47 -2.05
N GLY A 46 7.53 -6.38 -3.34
CA GLY A 46 7.11 -7.38 -4.34
C GLY A 46 7.67 -8.77 -4.06
N ILE A 47 8.96 -8.87 -3.74
CA ILE A 47 9.63 -10.15 -3.46
C ILE A 47 9.00 -10.86 -2.26
N VAL A 48 8.83 -10.16 -1.14
CA VAL A 48 8.22 -10.75 0.06
C VAL A 48 6.75 -11.09 -0.16
N SER A 49 6.04 -10.37 -1.03
CA SER A 49 4.65 -10.63 -1.39
C SER A 49 4.45 -11.94 -2.18
N ILE A 50 5.50 -12.50 -2.76
CA ILE A 50 5.43 -13.80 -3.45
C ILE A 50 5.30 -14.94 -2.43
N PHE A 51 6.03 -14.88 -1.32
CA PHE A 51 6.19 -16.01 -0.41
C PHE A 51 5.38 -15.83 0.89
N MET A 52 5.41 -14.64 1.48
CA MET A 52 4.88 -14.41 2.83
C MET A 52 3.36 -14.58 2.95
N PRO A 53 2.51 -14.16 1.99
CA PRO A 53 1.08 -14.41 2.08
C PRO A 53 0.73 -15.90 2.13
N THR A 54 1.42 -16.73 1.35
CA THR A 54 1.24 -18.19 1.34
C THR A 54 1.63 -18.80 2.68
N LEU A 55 2.77 -18.40 3.24
CA LEU A 55 3.22 -18.89 4.55
C LEU A 55 2.25 -18.49 5.66
N MET A 56 1.81 -17.23 5.69
CA MET A 56 0.85 -16.75 6.69
C MET A 56 -0.55 -17.34 6.48
N GLY A 57 -0.94 -17.64 5.24
CA GLY A 57 -2.17 -18.37 4.94
C GLY A 57 -2.17 -19.76 5.58
N ILE A 58 -1.08 -20.52 5.45
CA ILE A 58 -0.92 -21.84 6.10
C ILE A 58 -1.03 -21.73 7.62
N VAL A 59 -0.42 -20.71 8.21
CA VAL A 59 -0.48 -20.46 9.65
C VAL A 59 -1.91 -20.12 10.08
N ALA A 60 -2.62 -19.29 9.30
CA ALA A 60 -4.01 -18.91 9.54
C ALA A 60 -4.99 -20.09 9.46
N ASP A 61 -4.73 -21.03 8.53
CA ASP A 61 -5.61 -22.18 8.31
C ASP A 61 -5.40 -23.29 9.34
N LYS A 62 -4.18 -23.46 9.88
CA LYS A 62 -3.85 -24.59 10.73
C LYS A 62 -3.64 -24.27 12.20
N TYR A 63 -3.07 -23.10 12.52
CA TYR A 63 -2.53 -22.88 13.86
C TYR A 63 -3.16 -21.68 14.60
N ILE A 64 -3.40 -20.57 13.91
CA ILE A 64 -3.82 -19.33 14.56
C ILE A 64 -5.04 -18.76 13.85
N GLN A 65 -6.02 -18.29 14.61
CA GLN A 65 -7.19 -17.62 14.04
C GLN A 65 -6.79 -16.42 13.17
N PRO A 66 -7.36 -16.27 11.96
CA PRO A 66 -6.95 -15.23 10.99
C PRO A 66 -6.88 -13.82 11.58
N GLN A 67 -7.86 -13.41 12.39
CA GLN A 67 -7.87 -12.08 13.02
C GLN A 67 -6.75 -11.89 14.05
N ARG A 68 -6.35 -12.96 14.77
CA ARG A 68 -5.23 -12.91 15.71
C ARG A 68 -3.89 -12.86 14.97
N LEU A 69 -3.77 -13.65 13.91
CA LEU A 69 -2.57 -13.64 13.07
C LEU A 69 -2.39 -12.29 12.38
N LEU A 70 -3.48 -11.68 11.88
CA LEU A 70 -3.47 -10.32 11.36
C LEU A 70 -2.88 -9.34 12.38
N GLY A 71 -3.36 -9.39 13.63
CA GLY A 71 -2.83 -8.56 14.71
C GLY A 71 -1.33 -8.82 14.98
N LEU A 72 -0.91 -10.07 15.10
CA LEU A 72 0.49 -10.42 15.36
C LEU A 72 1.42 -9.94 14.23
N CYS A 73 1.00 -10.07 12.97
CA CYS A 73 1.75 -9.55 11.83
C CYS A 73 1.87 -8.02 11.93
N HIS A 74 0.81 -7.31 12.30
CA HIS A 74 0.86 -5.86 12.51
C HIS A 74 1.75 -5.47 13.69
N LEU A 75 1.78 -6.24 14.78
CA LEU A 75 2.71 -5.97 15.87
C LEU A 75 4.16 -6.06 15.40
N ALA A 76 4.52 -7.16 14.71
CA ALA A 76 5.88 -7.35 14.19
C ALA A 76 6.27 -6.27 13.18
N ALA A 77 5.38 -5.96 12.23
CA ALA A 77 5.59 -4.88 11.25
C ALA A 77 5.72 -3.51 11.92
N GLY A 78 4.86 -3.21 12.90
CA GLY A 78 4.85 -1.94 13.63
C GLY A 78 6.12 -1.72 14.43
N VAL A 79 6.58 -2.75 15.15
CA VAL A 79 7.88 -2.70 15.87
C VAL A 79 9.03 -2.44 14.90
N GLY A 80 9.03 -3.09 13.73
CA GLY A 80 10.02 -2.83 12.68
C GLY A 80 9.99 -1.38 12.18
N MET A 81 8.80 -0.81 11.97
CA MET A 81 8.66 0.60 11.55
C MET A 81 9.13 1.59 12.62
N VAL A 82 8.80 1.33 13.90
CA VAL A 82 9.32 2.14 15.02
C VAL A 82 10.85 2.04 15.10
N ALA A 83 11.41 0.86 14.89
CA ALA A 83 12.88 0.68 14.86
C ALA A 83 13.51 1.47 13.71
N LEU A 84 12.90 1.53 12.52
CA LEU A 84 13.37 2.38 11.41
C LEU A 84 13.35 3.86 11.77
N CYS A 85 12.31 4.31 12.47
CA CYS A 85 12.26 5.68 12.97
C CYS A 85 13.41 5.96 13.93
N MET A 86 13.65 5.08 14.89
CA MET A 86 14.77 5.24 15.85
C MET A 86 16.14 5.25 15.16
N ILE A 87 16.34 4.39 14.17
CA ILE A 87 17.60 4.37 13.38
C ILE A 87 17.80 5.70 12.66
N GLY A 88 16.73 6.26 12.07
CA GLY A 88 16.76 7.55 11.39
C GLY A 88 16.94 8.75 12.34
N GLU A 89 16.43 8.67 13.57
CA GLU A 89 16.60 9.70 14.61
C GLU A 89 18.06 9.76 15.09
N PHE A 90 18.67 8.60 15.39
CA PHE A 90 20.04 8.54 15.89
C PHE A 90 21.10 8.84 14.82
N ASN A 91 20.76 8.71 13.54
CA ASN A 91 21.71 8.89 12.46
C ASN A 91 21.02 9.44 11.20
N ALA A 92 21.36 10.67 10.82
CA ALA A 92 20.82 11.31 9.63
C ALA A 92 21.14 10.56 8.32
N MET A 93 22.28 9.84 8.29
CA MET A 93 22.68 8.94 7.21
C MET A 93 22.88 7.53 7.75
N PRO A 94 21.80 6.75 7.95
CA PRO A 94 21.88 5.44 8.55
C PRO A 94 22.64 4.44 7.67
N ASN A 95 23.17 3.40 8.30
CA ASN A 95 23.80 2.29 7.58
C ASN A 95 22.74 1.62 6.68
N LYS A 96 22.99 1.65 5.36
CA LYS A 96 22.06 1.16 4.34
C LYS A 96 21.65 -0.29 4.55
N VAL A 97 22.60 -1.16 4.92
CA VAL A 97 22.34 -2.59 5.11
C VAL A 97 21.44 -2.82 6.32
N VAL A 98 21.71 -2.16 7.43
CA VAL A 98 20.90 -2.27 8.65
C VAL A 98 19.49 -1.76 8.40
N PHE A 99 19.37 -0.57 7.80
CA PHE A 99 18.09 0.04 7.49
C PHE A 99 17.25 -0.85 6.55
N MET A 100 17.85 -1.35 5.47
CA MET A 100 17.19 -2.24 4.51
C MET A 100 16.79 -3.58 5.15
N THR A 101 17.61 -4.14 6.04
CA THR A 101 17.30 -5.40 6.74
C THR A 101 16.08 -5.23 7.65
N VAL A 102 16.05 -4.17 8.48
CA VAL A 102 14.91 -3.89 9.36
C VAL A 102 13.65 -3.61 8.56
N TYR A 103 13.77 -2.86 7.45
CA TYR A 103 12.67 -2.61 6.54
C TYR A 103 12.13 -3.90 5.93
N THR A 104 13.02 -4.77 5.44
CA THR A 104 12.65 -6.08 4.86
C THR A 104 11.87 -6.93 5.85
N LEU A 105 12.34 -7.01 7.10
CA LEU A 105 11.64 -7.75 8.16
C LEU A 105 10.26 -7.15 8.45
N SER A 106 10.16 -5.84 8.57
CA SER A 106 8.88 -5.16 8.79
C SER A 106 7.88 -5.45 7.66
N VAL A 107 8.32 -5.27 6.42
CA VAL A 107 7.47 -5.46 5.23
C VAL A 107 7.12 -6.93 5.02
N ALA A 108 8.01 -7.86 5.38
CA ALA A 108 7.73 -9.30 5.30
C ALA A 108 6.52 -9.71 6.17
N PHE A 109 6.32 -9.04 7.31
CA PHE A 109 5.12 -9.24 8.13
C PHE A 109 3.94 -8.40 7.68
N TYR A 110 4.17 -7.22 7.08
CA TYR A 110 3.09 -6.36 6.61
C TYR A 110 2.42 -6.87 5.33
N MET A 111 3.17 -7.31 4.31
CA MET A 111 2.59 -7.69 3.00
C MET A 111 1.51 -8.78 3.08
N PRO A 112 1.65 -9.84 3.90
CA PRO A 112 0.58 -10.83 4.03
C PRO A 112 -0.69 -10.27 4.69
N THR A 113 -0.63 -9.17 5.44
CA THR A 113 -1.81 -8.60 6.12
C THR A 113 -2.85 -8.09 5.13
N LEU A 114 -2.44 -7.65 3.94
CA LEU A 114 -3.34 -7.23 2.86
C LEU A 114 -4.29 -8.37 2.42
N ALA A 115 -3.78 -9.60 2.35
CA ALA A 115 -4.60 -10.77 2.05
C ALA A 115 -5.38 -11.28 3.28
N LEU A 116 -4.75 -11.23 4.47
CA LEU A 116 -5.37 -11.65 5.72
C LEU A 116 -6.54 -10.75 6.11
N SER A 117 -6.45 -9.43 5.95
CA SER A 117 -7.53 -8.49 6.24
C SER A 117 -8.76 -8.76 5.38
N ASN A 118 -8.56 -9.05 4.08
CA ASN A 118 -9.64 -9.47 3.19
C ASN A 118 -10.25 -10.80 3.64
N THR A 119 -9.42 -11.79 3.99
CA THR A 119 -9.87 -13.10 4.48
C THR A 119 -10.69 -12.97 5.76
N VAL A 120 -10.22 -12.14 6.71
CA VAL A 120 -10.95 -11.85 7.97
C VAL A 120 -12.28 -11.20 7.67
N ALA A 121 -12.31 -10.18 6.78
CA ALA A 121 -13.53 -9.50 6.41
C ALA A 121 -14.53 -10.47 5.75
N PHE A 122 -14.11 -11.30 4.79
CA PHE A 122 -14.96 -12.26 4.11
C PHE A 122 -15.51 -13.31 5.07
N LYS A 123 -14.67 -13.94 5.91
CA LYS A 123 -15.11 -14.93 6.88
C LYS A 123 -16.12 -14.35 7.89
N ILE A 124 -15.89 -13.13 8.36
CA ILE A 124 -16.80 -12.47 9.29
C ILE A 124 -18.14 -12.13 8.62
N LEU A 125 -18.12 -11.60 7.38
CA LEU A 125 -19.35 -11.30 6.63
C LEU A 125 -20.16 -12.58 6.38
N GLN A 126 -19.54 -13.65 5.91
CA GLN A 126 -20.17 -14.94 5.63
C GLN A 126 -20.77 -15.57 6.91
N ASN A 127 -20.03 -15.55 8.02
CA ASN A 127 -20.50 -16.08 9.29
C ASN A 127 -21.75 -15.37 9.84
N HIS A 128 -22.02 -14.15 9.37
CA HIS A 128 -23.18 -13.36 9.74
C HIS A 128 -24.25 -13.30 8.63
N GLY A 129 -24.14 -14.15 7.60
CA GLY A 129 -25.11 -14.24 6.51
C GLY A 129 -25.13 -13.04 5.57
N LEU A 130 -24.05 -12.25 5.53
CA LEU A 130 -23.93 -11.09 4.64
C LEU A 130 -23.25 -11.47 3.32
N ASP A 131 -23.65 -10.78 2.23
CA ASP A 131 -23.11 -11.01 0.90
C ASP A 131 -21.76 -10.30 0.72
N THR A 132 -20.68 -11.07 0.56
CA THR A 132 -19.33 -10.53 0.38
C THR A 132 -19.19 -9.67 -0.87
N VAL A 133 -19.90 -10.01 -1.97
CA VAL A 133 -19.82 -9.26 -3.22
C VAL A 133 -20.48 -7.88 -3.10
N LYS A 134 -21.56 -7.79 -2.32
CA LYS A 134 -22.34 -6.57 -2.13
C LYS A 134 -21.83 -5.72 -0.96
N ASP A 135 -21.47 -6.38 0.14
CA ASP A 135 -21.19 -5.71 1.42
C ASP A 135 -19.71 -5.36 1.62
N PHE A 136 -18.78 -6.05 0.95
CA PHE A 136 -17.35 -5.81 1.10
C PHE A 136 -16.83 -4.54 0.39
N PRO A 137 -17.24 -4.20 -0.85
CA PRO A 137 -16.69 -3.02 -1.54
C PRO A 137 -16.80 -1.71 -0.74
N PRO A 138 -17.92 -1.37 -0.09
CA PRO A 138 -18.00 -0.17 0.76
C PRO A 138 -17.02 -0.22 1.95
N ILE A 139 -16.76 -1.41 2.51
CA ILE A 139 -15.78 -1.61 3.59
C ILE A 139 -14.37 -1.36 3.05
N ARG A 140 -14.06 -1.88 1.87
CA ARG A 140 -12.74 -1.75 1.23
C ARG A 140 -12.40 -0.29 0.85
N VAL A 141 -13.38 0.49 0.40
CA VAL A 141 -13.19 1.91 0.07
C VAL A 141 -12.71 2.71 1.29
N LEU A 142 -13.15 2.38 2.51
CA LEU A 142 -12.65 3.05 3.72
C LEU A 142 -11.16 2.77 3.95
N GLY A 143 -10.62 1.68 3.43
CA GLY A 143 -9.16 1.47 3.37
C GLY A 143 -8.46 2.56 2.54
N THR A 144 -8.94 2.83 1.33
CA THR A 144 -8.39 3.91 0.50
C THR A 144 -8.51 5.28 1.18
N VAL A 145 -9.62 5.53 1.89
CA VAL A 145 -9.78 6.76 2.69
C VAL A 145 -8.72 6.84 3.79
N GLY A 146 -8.44 5.74 4.49
CA GLY A 146 -7.38 5.66 5.51
C GLY A 146 -6.00 5.96 4.92
N PHE A 147 -5.70 5.40 3.76
CA PHE A 147 -4.48 5.67 3.02
C PHE A 147 -4.34 7.18 2.68
N ILE A 148 -5.38 7.79 2.14
CA ILE A 148 -5.39 9.22 1.76
C ILE A 148 -5.19 10.12 2.98
N ILE A 149 -5.94 9.89 4.06
CA ILE A 149 -5.85 10.70 5.27
C ILE A 149 -4.44 10.67 5.85
N THR A 150 -3.80 9.51 5.86
CA THR A 150 -2.43 9.39 6.39
C THR A 150 -1.40 10.00 5.46
N MET A 151 -1.57 9.89 4.14
CA MET A 151 -0.74 10.64 3.19
C MET A 151 -0.81 12.14 3.43
N TRP A 152 -2.03 12.69 3.62
CA TRP A 152 -2.21 14.12 3.90
C TRP A 152 -1.59 14.50 5.23
N PHE A 153 -1.78 13.69 6.26
CA PHE A 153 -1.17 13.92 7.55
C PHE A 153 0.35 14.01 7.44
N VAL A 154 1.00 13.03 6.83
CA VAL A 154 2.46 12.98 6.66
C VAL A 154 2.97 14.14 5.79
N ASN A 155 2.19 14.58 4.78
CA ASN A 155 2.55 15.74 3.97
C ASN A 155 2.47 17.06 4.75
N CYS A 156 1.51 17.19 5.67
CA CYS A 156 1.25 18.45 6.37
C CYS A 156 1.92 18.53 7.74
N ALA A 157 2.12 17.40 8.43
CA ALA A 157 2.70 17.38 9.76
C ALA A 157 4.21 17.68 9.72
N ALA A 158 4.66 18.55 10.62
CA ALA A 158 6.06 18.90 10.82
C ALA A 158 6.34 19.11 12.31
N ILE A 159 7.58 18.88 12.74
CA ILE A 159 8.08 19.25 14.06
C ILE A 159 9.23 20.23 13.86
N ASN A 160 9.06 21.45 14.36
CA ASN A 160 10.07 22.49 14.33
C ASN A 160 10.37 22.92 15.76
N ASP A 161 11.61 22.87 16.16
CA ASP A 161 12.07 23.27 17.51
C ASP A 161 11.23 22.63 18.64
N GLY A 162 10.85 21.37 18.46
CA GLY A 162 10.02 20.62 19.41
C GLY A 162 8.52 20.94 19.35
N ALA A 163 8.07 21.89 18.54
CA ALA A 163 6.66 22.22 18.36
C ALA A 163 6.06 21.48 17.17
N PHE A 164 4.92 20.82 17.40
CA PHE A 164 4.14 20.20 16.32
C PHE A 164 3.34 21.25 15.56
N THR A 165 3.44 21.24 14.24
CA THR A 165 2.71 22.13 13.34
C THR A 165 2.09 21.37 12.17
N LEU A 166 0.97 21.88 11.67
CA LEU A 166 0.36 21.41 10.42
C LEU A 166 0.49 22.54 9.38
N THR A 167 1.23 22.30 8.31
CA THR A 167 1.48 23.30 7.28
C THR A 167 1.51 22.71 5.87
N ILE A 168 0.95 23.45 4.91
CA ILE A 168 1.11 23.19 3.47
C ILE A 168 2.31 23.97 2.89
N ALA A 169 2.79 25.00 3.62
CA ALA A 169 3.96 25.77 3.22
C ALA A 169 5.22 24.91 3.14
N GLU A 170 6.24 25.38 2.46
CA GLU A 170 7.52 24.69 2.40
C GLU A 170 8.10 24.51 3.80
N ASN A 171 8.49 23.29 4.12
CA ASN A 171 9.13 22.97 5.38
C ASN A 171 9.90 21.65 5.23
N SER A 172 11.22 21.71 5.45
CA SER A 172 12.11 20.57 5.36
C SER A 172 11.91 19.54 6.48
N SER A 173 11.24 19.95 7.58
CA SER A 173 10.94 19.10 8.74
C SER A 173 9.60 18.36 8.62
N LYS A 174 8.90 18.46 7.48
CA LYS A 174 7.69 17.67 7.24
C LYS A 174 7.97 16.18 7.35
N PHE A 175 7.02 15.43 7.89
CA PHE A 175 7.15 13.99 8.10
C PHE A 175 7.47 13.23 6.79
N GLN A 176 6.94 13.67 5.67
CA GLN A 176 7.25 13.10 4.35
C GLN A 176 8.74 13.12 3.97
N TYR A 177 9.53 14.02 4.57
CA TYR A 177 10.97 14.16 4.34
C TYR A 177 11.83 13.59 5.47
N THR A 178 11.21 13.09 6.53
CA THR A 178 11.89 12.65 7.75
C THR A 178 11.54 11.19 8.08
N HIS A 179 12.30 10.62 9.02
CA HIS A 179 12.04 9.28 9.56
C HIS A 179 10.71 9.16 10.32
N LEU A 180 10.07 10.29 10.68
CA LEU A 180 8.82 10.32 11.45
C LEU A 180 7.64 9.67 10.70
N GLN A 181 7.68 9.58 9.37
CA GLN A 181 6.70 8.82 8.60
C GLN A 181 6.63 7.34 9.03
N PHE A 182 7.77 6.74 9.39
CA PHE A 182 7.82 5.37 9.89
C PHE A 182 7.24 5.25 11.30
N LEU A 183 7.40 6.28 12.14
CA LEU A 183 6.76 6.32 13.46
C LEU A 183 5.24 6.31 13.34
N VAL A 184 4.69 7.14 12.44
CA VAL A 184 3.23 7.18 12.18
C VAL A 184 2.74 5.80 11.74
N SER A 185 3.42 5.17 10.79
CA SER A 185 3.10 3.82 10.31
C SER A 185 3.17 2.79 11.45
N GLY A 186 4.22 2.83 12.26
CA GLY A 186 4.42 1.93 13.39
C GLY A 186 3.34 2.04 14.44
N ILE A 187 2.98 3.27 14.84
CA ILE A 187 1.90 3.52 15.81
C ILE A 187 0.56 2.99 15.28
N LEU A 188 0.20 3.30 14.04
CA LEU A 188 -1.04 2.82 13.43
C LEU A 188 -1.09 1.30 13.35
N SER A 189 0.05 0.66 13.05
CA SER A 189 0.18 -0.79 13.01
C SER A 189 -0.05 -1.43 14.40
N ILE A 190 0.53 -0.84 15.45
CA ILE A 190 0.32 -1.29 16.85
C ILE A 190 -1.14 -1.07 17.29
N VAL A 191 -1.75 0.05 16.88
CA VAL A 191 -3.18 0.31 17.13
C VAL A 191 -4.05 -0.76 16.45
N LEU A 192 -3.74 -1.13 15.22
CA LEU A 192 -4.48 -2.19 14.52
C LEU A 192 -4.26 -3.56 15.18
N PHE A 193 -3.05 -3.87 15.66
CA PHE A 193 -2.80 -5.07 16.47
C PHE A 193 -3.77 -5.14 17.65
N ALA A 194 -3.86 -4.08 18.46
CA ALA A 194 -4.78 -4.01 19.59
C ALA A 194 -6.25 -4.12 19.14
N TYR A 195 -6.60 -3.47 18.03
CA TYR A 195 -7.95 -3.49 17.47
C TYR A 195 -8.38 -4.89 17.00
N CYS A 196 -7.46 -5.71 16.48
CA CYS A 196 -7.76 -7.07 16.04
C CYS A 196 -8.34 -7.97 17.13
N PHE A 197 -8.02 -7.73 18.41
CA PHE A 197 -8.64 -8.46 19.52
C PHE A 197 -10.12 -8.11 19.73
N SER A 198 -10.56 -6.97 19.24
CA SER A 198 -11.96 -6.57 19.30
C SER A 198 -12.82 -7.24 18.23
N LEU A 199 -12.25 -7.77 17.15
CA LEU A 199 -12.98 -8.36 16.03
C LEU A 199 -13.66 -9.68 16.40
N PRO A 200 -14.79 -10.03 15.74
CA PRO A 200 -15.42 -11.34 15.92
C PRO A 200 -14.45 -12.47 15.59
N GLN A 201 -14.55 -13.55 16.35
CA GLN A 201 -13.66 -14.70 16.15
C GLN A 201 -13.97 -15.43 14.84
N CYS A 202 -12.97 -15.60 14.00
CA CYS A 202 -13.03 -16.49 12.86
C CYS A 202 -12.65 -17.90 13.32
N LYS A 203 -13.55 -18.86 13.18
CA LYS A 203 -13.23 -20.26 13.50
C LYS A 203 -12.16 -20.78 12.54
N ILE A 204 -11.19 -21.52 13.09
CA ILE A 204 -10.27 -22.30 12.26
C ILE A 204 -11.09 -23.43 11.68
N GLU A 205 -11.23 -23.47 10.36
CA GLU A 205 -11.83 -24.62 9.69
C GLU A 205 -10.83 -25.77 9.82
N LYS A 206 -11.13 -26.70 10.75
CA LYS A 206 -10.46 -28.00 10.71
C LYS A 206 -10.90 -28.69 9.43
N HIS A 207 -10.16 -28.48 8.34
CA HIS A 207 -10.29 -29.35 7.20
C HIS A 207 -10.03 -30.79 7.70
N GLN A 208 -11.08 -31.60 7.71
CA GLN A 208 -10.90 -33.05 7.89
C GLN A 208 -9.90 -33.48 6.82
N ASP A 209 -8.78 -34.03 7.26
CA ASP A 209 -7.67 -34.55 6.46
C ASP A 209 -8.12 -35.80 5.63
N ASN A 210 -9.15 -35.65 4.81
CA ASN A 210 -9.67 -36.73 3.95
C ASN A 210 -9.21 -36.65 2.51
N LYS A 211 -8.20 -35.86 2.18
CA LYS A 211 -7.52 -35.94 0.89
C LYS A 211 -6.01 -35.91 1.13
N GLY A 212 -5.37 -36.98 0.67
CA GLY A 212 -3.97 -37.35 0.83
C GLY A 212 -2.94 -36.23 1.05
N LYS A 213 -1.79 -36.59 1.59
CA LYS A 213 -0.67 -35.71 1.90
C LYS A 213 -0.46 -34.68 0.78
N LYS A 214 -0.86 -33.43 1.00
CA LYS A 214 -0.58 -32.34 0.05
C LYS A 214 0.94 -32.27 -0.15
N THR A 215 1.38 -32.31 -1.39
CA THR A 215 2.79 -32.15 -1.75
C THR A 215 3.26 -30.75 -1.34
N MET A 216 4.55 -30.59 -0.99
CA MET A 216 5.10 -29.25 -0.66
C MET A 216 4.83 -28.22 -1.78
N ALA A 217 4.81 -28.64 -3.03
CA ALA A 217 4.44 -27.80 -4.17
C ALA A 217 2.99 -27.31 -4.10
N GLU A 218 2.05 -28.15 -3.70
CA GLU A 218 0.64 -27.76 -3.48
C GLU A 218 0.47 -26.83 -2.29
N ILE A 219 1.25 -27.07 -1.22
CA ILE A 219 1.24 -26.22 -0.02
C ILE A 219 1.78 -24.83 -0.35
N LEU A 220 2.83 -24.74 -1.15
CA LEU A 220 3.46 -23.49 -1.59
C LEU A 220 2.70 -22.79 -2.72
N GLY A 221 1.58 -23.36 -3.20
CA GLY A 221 0.82 -22.81 -4.30
C GLY A 221 1.53 -22.86 -5.66
N LEU A 222 2.60 -23.65 -5.80
CA LEU A 222 3.37 -23.79 -7.04
C LEU A 222 2.54 -24.40 -8.17
N ASP A 223 1.43 -25.05 -7.84
CA ASP A 223 0.46 -25.54 -8.82
C ASP A 223 -0.17 -24.41 -9.65
N ALA A 224 -0.18 -23.17 -9.15
CA ALA A 224 -0.60 -22.01 -9.92
C ALA A 224 0.26 -21.81 -11.19
N PHE A 225 1.53 -22.21 -11.17
CA PHE A 225 2.39 -22.17 -12.36
C PHE A 225 1.93 -23.12 -13.49
N LYS A 226 1.12 -24.15 -13.18
CA LYS A 226 0.51 -25.02 -14.20
C LYS A 226 -0.47 -24.22 -15.08
N LEU A 227 -1.04 -23.11 -14.57
CA LEU A 227 -1.93 -22.24 -15.34
C LEU A 227 -1.21 -21.53 -16.50
N PHE A 228 0.11 -21.35 -16.42
CA PHE A 228 0.91 -20.80 -17.53
C PHE A 228 0.91 -21.68 -18.78
N LYS A 229 0.53 -22.96 -18.67
CA LYS A 229 0.35 -23.84 -19.84
C LYS A 229 -0.80 -23.37 -20.75
N SER A 230 -1.77 -22.66 -20.20
CA SER A 230 -2.84 -22.03 -20.99
C SER A 230 -2.38 -20.67 -21.50
N ARG A 231 -2.34 -20.46 -22.83
CA ARG A 231 -1.94 -19.19 -23.45
C ARG A 231 -2.74 -18.00 -22.91
N ARG A 232 -4.04 -18.16 -22.66
CA ARG A 232 -4.90 -17.08 -22.11
C ARG A 232 -4.49 -16.71 -20.70
N MET A 233 -4.23 -17.69 -19.85
CA MET A 233 -3.80 -17.48 -18.48
C MET A 233 -2.38 -16.92 -18.41
N ALA A 234 -1.47 -17.42 -19.25
CA ALA A 234 -0.11 -16.89 -19.33
C ALA A 234 -0.12 -15.40 -19.71
N MET A 235 -0.90 -15.01 -20.72
CA MET A 235 -1.06 -13.59 -21.09
C MET A 235 -1.65 -12.77 -19.93
N PHE A 236 -2.68 -13.28 -19.26
CA PHE A 236 -3.28 -12.60 -18.10
C PHE A 236 -2.23 -12.32 -17.01
N PHE A 237 -1.43 -13.32 -16.63
CA PHE A 237 -0.38 -13.16 -15.62
C PHE A 237 0.72 -12.19 -16.06
N ILE A 238 1.16 -12.25 -17.32
CA ILE A 238 2.18 -11.32 -17.85
C ILE A 238 1.67 -9.88 -17.78
N PHE A 239 0.46 -9.61 -18.26
CA PHE A 239 -0.10 -8.26 -18.23
C PHE A 239 -0.37 -7.78 -16.81
N SER A 240 -0.86 -8.63 -15.93
CA SER A 240 -1.02 -8.29 -14.50
C SER A 240 0.32 -7.95 -13.85
N GLY A 241 1.38 -8.70 -14.18
CA GLY A 241 2.74 -8.41 -13.72
C GLY A 241 3.26 -7.05 -14.21
N LEU A 242 3.05 -6.73 -15.50
CA LEU A 242 3.44 -5.42 -16.07
C LEU A 242 2.68 -4.26 -15.41
N LEU A 243 1.37 -4.43 -15.14
CA LEU A 243 0.59 -3.43 -14.40
C LEU A 243 1.11 -3.25 -12.98
N GLY A 244 1.45 -4.35 -12.29
CA GLY A 244 2.05 -4.29 -10.95
C GLY A 244 3.41 -3.58 -10.93
N MET A 245 4.26 -3.79 -11.95
CA MET A 245 5.52 -3.06 -12.11
C MET A 245 5.27 -1.56 -12.30
N SER A 246 4.33 -1.20 -13.16
CA SER A 246 3.95 0.21 -13.41
C SER A 246 3.45 0.89 -12.13
N LEU A 247 2.66 0.18 -11.31
CA LEU A 247 2.19 0.65 -10.02
C LEU A 247 3.37 0.91 -9.06
N GLN A 248 4.31 -0.01 -8.95
CA GLN A 248 5.45 0.15 -8.03
C GLN A 248 6.42 1.25 -8.48
N VAL A 249 6.64 1.41 -9.78
CA VAL A 249 7.40 2.56 -10.31
C VAL A 249 6.74 3.88 -9.89
N THR A 250 5.41 3.97 -10.02
CA THR A 250 4.68 5.16 -9.59
C THR A 250 4.80 5.40 -8.08
N ASN A 251 4.60 4.38 -7.26
CA ASN A 251 4.68 4.50 -5.80
C ASN A 251 6.06 4.94 -5.33
N GLY A 252 7.12 4.47 -5.99
CA GLY A 252 8.50 4.79 -5.63
C GLY A 252 9.01 6.13 -6.16
N PHE A 253 8.58 6.53 -7.34
CA PHE A 253 9.23 7.63 -8.05
C PHE A 253 8.34 8.82 -8.37
N ALA A 254 7.00 8.73 -8.23
CA ALA A 254 6.14 9.86 -8.56
C ALA A 254 6.42 11.09 -7.70
N THR A 255 6.53 10.92 -6.38
CA THR A 255 6.82 12.04 -5.47
C THR A 255 8.26 12.55 -5.59
N PRO A 256 9.31 11.70 -5.67
CA PRO A 256 10.66 12.16 -5.96
C PRO A 256 10.76 12.91 -7.31
N PHE A 257 10.08 12.43 -8.35
CA PHE A 257 10.04 13.11 -9.65
C PHE A 257 9.48 14.53 -9.56
N ILE A 258 8.33 14.69 -8.90
CA ILE A 258 7.72 16.02 -8.73
C ILE A 258 8.60 16.91 -7.83
N THR A 259 9.20 16.37 -6.79
CA THR A 259 10.06 17.12 -5.87
C THR A 259 11.38 17.52 -6.54
N HIS A 260 11.85 16.76 -7.55
CA HIS A 260 13.07 17.08 -8.30
C HIS A 260 13.01 18.45 -8.97
N PHE A 261 11.82 18.94 -9.34
CA PHE A 261 11.65 20.28 -9.90
C PHE A 261 12.09 21.41 -8.94
N LYS A 262 12.26 21.14 -7.64
CA LYS A 262 12.86 22.09 -6.70
C LYS A 262 14.31 22.43 -7.00
N ALA A 263 15.00 21.65 -7.81
CA ALA A 263 16.35 21.95 -8.24
C ALA A 263 16.44 23.18 -9.15
N ASP A 264 15.32 23.53 -9.81
CA ASP A 264 15.20 24.77 -10.59
C ASP A 264 14.64 25.90 -9.68
N PRO A 265 15.41 26.99 -9.44
CA PRO A 265 14.95 28.11 -8.62
C PRO A 265 13.62 28.74 -9.07
N ALA A 266 13.33 28.71 -10.38
CA ALA A 266 12.08 29.24 -10.90
C ALA A 266 10.85 28.40 -10.55
N LEU A 267 11.05 27.11 -10.22
CA LEU A 267 9.99 26.14 -9.95
C LEU A 267 9.95 25.69 -8.49
N ALA A 268 10.97 26.06 -7.71
CA ALA A 268 11.16 25.59 -6.31
C ALA A 268 9.97 25.92 -5.42
N ASP A 269 9.38 27.12 -5.58
CA ASP A 269 8.28 27.61 -4.74
C ASP A 269 6.89 27.19 -5.23
N THR A 270 6.80 26.36 -6.28
CA THR A 270 5.50 25.91 -6.78
C THR A 270 4.81 24.98 -5.77
N PHE A 271 3.48 25.08 -5.70
CA PHE A 271 2.67 24.24 -4.82
C PHE A 271 2.91 22.74 -5.07
N ALA A 272 2.99 22.33 -6.34
CA ALA A 272 3.19 20.94 -6.71
C ALA A 272 4.55 20.40 -6.21
N ALA A 273 5.63 21.15 -6.37
CA ALA A 273 6.96 20.76 -5.91
C ALA A 273 7.03 20.63 -4.38
N ASN A 274 6.33 21.54 -3.65
CA ASN A 274 6.32 21.56 -2.19
C ASN A 274 5.37 20.55 -1.56
N ASN A 275 4.35 20.09 -2.30
CA ASN A 275 3.30 19.20 -1.83
C ASN A 275 3.10 18.00 -2.78
N ALA A 276 4.19 17.39 -3.23
CA ALA A 276 4.15 16.28 -4.19
C ALA A 276 3.28 15.11 -3.70
N THR A 277 3.36 14.76 -2.41
CA THR A 277 2.54 13.70 -1.81
C THR A 277 1.05 14.06 -1.82
N LEU A 278 0.71 15.33 -1.55
CA LEU A 278 -0.66 15.81 -1.63
C LEU A 278 -1.19 15.77 -3.07
N LEU A 279 -0.38 16.17 -4.05
CA LEU A 279 -0.75 16.07 -5.47
C LEU A 279 -0.98 14.62 -5.91
N VAL A 280 -0.08 13.71 -5.55
CA VAL A 280 -0.21 12.29 -5.87
C VAL A 280 -1.42 11.66 -5.19
N SER A 281 -1.90 12.18 -4.06
CA SER A 281 -3.11 11.66 -3.39
C SER A 281 -4.38 11.79 -4.24
N ILE A 282 -4.40 12.67 -5.25
CA ILE A 282 -5.49 12.74 -6.23
C ILE A 282 -5.68 11.39 -6.93
N SER A 283 -4.58 10.65 -7.15
CA SER A 283 -4.62 9.30 -7.70
C SER A 283 -5.44 8.34 -6.84
N GLN A 284 -5.26 8.42 -5.52
CA GLN A 284 -5.96 7.57 -4.57
C GLN A 284 -7.46 7.94 -4.46
N VAL A 285 -7.76 9.24 -4.58
CA VAL A 285 -9.16 9.70 -4.65
C VAL A 285 -9.84 9.15 -5.91
N ALA A 286 -9.17 9.25 -7.08
CA ALA A 286 -9.67 8.68 -8.33
C ALA A 286 -9.86 7.16 -8.21
N GLU A 287 -8.89 6.43 -7.61
CA GLU A 287 -9.00 4.99 -7.33
C GLU A 287 -10.24 4.66 -6.49
N ALA A 288 -10.51 5.42 -5.43
CA ALA A 288 -11.68 5.19 -4.58
C ALA A 288 -12.99 5.26 -5.36
N PHE A 289 -13.12 6.23 -6.27
CA PHE A 289 -14.29 6.33 -7.15
C PHE A 289 -14.36 5.18 -8.16
N CYS A 290 -13.24 4.82 -8.77
CA CYS A 290 -13.19 3.75 -9.77
C CYS A 290 -13.48 2.38 -9.16
N ILE A 291 -13.05 2.10 -7.93
CA ILE A 291 -13.41 0.86 -7.21
C ILE A 291 -14.93 0.68 -7.12
N LEU A 292 -15.68 1.74 -6.86
CA LEU A 292 -17.15 1.68 -6.81
C LEU A 292 -17.78 1.45 -8.19
N LEU A 293 -17.10 1.84 -9.26
CA LEU A 293 -17.57 1.67 -10.64
C LEU A 293 -17.19 0.30 -11.24
N ILE A 294 -16.22 -0.41 -10.66
CA ILE A 294 -15.78 -1.73 -11.16
C ILE A 294 -16.93 -2.71 -11.42
N PRO A 295 -17.91 -2.93 -10.50
CA PRO A 295 -18.99 -3.87 -10.74
C PRO A 295 -19.83 -3.53 -11.98
N PHE A 296 -20.05 -2.23 -12.23
CA PHE A 296 -20.79 -1.75 -13.41
C PHE A 296 -20.03 -2.04 -14.70
N PHE A 297 -18.74 -1.69 -14.75
CA PHE A 297 -17.91 -1.88 -15.94
C PHE A 297 -17.67 -3.36 -16.24
N LEU A 298 -17.41 -4.18 -15.22
CA LEU A 298 -17.23 -5.62 -15.38
C LEU A 298 -18.47 -6.31 -15.93
N LYS A 299 -19.65 -5.93 -15.42
CA LYS A 299 -20.93 -6.50 -15.87
C LYS A 299 -21.23 -6.14 -17.33
N ARG A 300 -20.89 -4.90 -17.75
CA ARG A 300 -21.23 -4.37 -19.07
C ARG A 300 -20.20 -4.74 -20.14
N TYR A 301 -18.92 -4.67 -19.84
CA TYR A 301 -17.84 -4.78 -20.85
C TYR A 301 -16.99 -6.04 -20.70
N GLY A 302 -17.11 -6.73 -19.57
CA GLY A 302 -16.32 -7.91 -19.25
C GLY A 302 -14.87 -7.60 -18.88
N ILE A 303 -14.21 -8.57 -18.26
CA ILE A 303 -12.88 -8.41 -17.67
C ILE A 303 -11.80 -8.01 -18.69
N LYS A 304 -11.88 -8.55 -19.93
CA LYS A 304 -10.90 -8.26 -20.98
C LYS A 304 -10.86 -6.77 -21.35
N ASN A 305 -12.03 -6.17 -21.59
CA ASN A 305 -12.11 -4.77 -22.02
C ASN A 305 -11.76 -3.81 -20.89
N VAL A 306 -12.14 -4.17 -19.64
CA VAL A 306 -11.78 -3.38 -18.46
C VAL A 306 -10.25 -3.41 -18.26
N MET A 307 -9.59 -4.55 -18.42
CA MET A 307 -8.12 -4.62 -18.35
C MET A 307 -7.43 -3.84 -19.48
N LEU A 308 -7.97 -3.88 -20.71
CA LEU A 308 -7.43 -3.07 -21.82
C LEU A 308 -7.55 -1.57 -21.54
N LEU A 309 -8.69 -1.16 -20.97
CA LEU A 309 -8.89 0.23 -20.55
C LEU A 309 -7.87 0.64 -19.47
N ALA A 310 -7.65 -0.22 -18.47
CA ALA A 310 -6.63 0.03 -17.43
C ALA A 310 -5.22 0.15 -18.02
N MET A 311 -4.85 -0.69 -19.00
CA MET A 311 -3.55 -0.58 -19.67
C MET A 311 -3.42 0.74 -20.44
N LEU A 312 -4.47 1.17 -21.14
CA LEU A 312 -4.49 2.47 -21.82
C LEU A 312 -4.34 3.62 -20.81
N ALA A 313 -5.01 3.53 -19.68
CA ALA A 313 -4.90 4.51 -18.60
C ALA A 313 -3.45 4.62 -18.10
N TRP A 314 -2.71 3.51 -17.95
CA TRP A 314 -1.29 3.55 -17.58
C TRP A 314 -0.41 4.21 -18.63
N VAL A 315 -0.66 3.99 -19.92
CA VAL A 315 0.06 4.68 -21.00
C VAL A 315 -0.17 6.19 -20.92
N LEU A 316 -1.42 6.62 -20.76
CA LEU A 316 -1.77 8.03 -20.61
C LEU A 316 -1.15 8.64 -19.35
N ARG A 317 -1.16 7.89 -18.22
CA ARG A 317 -0.55 8.33 -16.98
C ARG A 317 0.91 8.69 -17.15
N PHE A 318 1.73 7.77 -17.67
CA PHE A 318 3.16 8.04 -17.87
C PHE A 318 3.42 9.11 -18.96
N GLY A 319 2.58 9.17 -20.00
CA GLY A 319 2.63 10.22 -20.99
C GLY A 319 2.40 11.61 -20.38
N PHE A 320 1.37 11.76 -19.57
CA PHE A 320 1.07 13.02 -18.87
C PHE A 320 2.14 13.37 -17.82
N PHE A 321 2.70 12.37 -17.11
CA PHE A 321 3.82 12.62 -16.21
C PHE A 321 5.06 13.13 -16.95
N GLY A 322 5.41 12.52 -18.09
CA GLY A 322 6.59 12.88 -18.86
C GLY A 322 6.50 14.26 -19.54
N LEU A 323 5.28 14.71 -19.84
CA LEU A 323 5.02 16.04 -20.44
C LEU A 323 4.63 17.10 -19.40
N GLY A 324 4.34 16.69 -18.15
CA GLY A 324 3.91 17.55 -17.08
C GLY A 324 5.05 18.30 -16.40
N GLY A 325 4.68 19.33 -15.64
CA GLY A 325 5.60 20.13 -14.84
C GLY A 325 4.88 20.76 -13.64
N PRO A 326 5.59 21.30 -12.63
CA PRO A 326 4.98 21.79 -11.40
C PRO A 326 4.28 23.15 -11.54
N ALA A 327 4.53 23.88 -12.64
CA ALA A 327 3.89 25.15 -12.98
C ALA A 327 2.83 25.00 -14.08
N PHE A 328 1.94 25.97 -14.20
CA PHE A 328 0.96 26.02 -15.28
C PHE A 328 1.64 26.27 -16.64
N PRO A 329 1.22 25.57 -17.75
CA PRO A 329 0.11 24.60 -17.85
C PRO A 329 0.51 23.16 -17.49
N GLY A 330 1.78 22.86 -17.21
CA GLY A 330 2.31 21.53 -16.94
C GLY A 330 1.66 20.83 -15.73
N VAL A 331 1.28 21.57 -14.69
CA VAL A 331 0.62 21.02 -13.50
C VAL A 331 -0.74 20.39 -13.84
N THR A 332 -1.43 20.88 -14.85
CA THR A 332 -2.69 20.29 -15.32
C THR A 332 -2.47 18.87 -15.84
N LEU A 333 -1.36 18.63 -16.55
CA LEU A 333 -1.00 17.29 -17.03
C LEU A 333 -0.67 16.35 -15.86
N LEU A 334 0.03 16.83 -14.83
CA LEU A 334 0.28 16.04 -13.62
C LEU A 334 -1.03 15.66 -12.92
N ILE A 335 -1.98 16.60 -12.81
CA ILE A 335 -3.31 16.33 -12.22
C ILE A 335 -4.08 15.31 -13.08
N LEU A 336 -4.10 15.49 -14.40
CA LEU A 336 -4.74 14.52 -15.32
C LEU A 336 -4.11 13.14 -15.20
N SER A 337 -2.80 13.06 -15.09
CA SER A 337 -2.09 11.81 -14.82
C SER A 337 -2.57 11.15 -13.53
N CYS A 338 -2.78 11.92 -12.48
CA CYS A 338 -3.28 11.42 -11.21
C CYS A 338 -4.75 10.94 -11.32
N ILE A 339 -5.59 11.63 -12.08
CA ILE A 339 -7.00 11.23 -12.28
C ILE A 339 -7.09 9.93 -13.08
N VAL A 340 -6.28 9.79 -14.11
CA VAL A 340 -6.28 8.60 -14.99
C VAL A 340 -5.74 7.35 -14.28
N TYR A 341 -5.06 7.50 -13.14
CA TYR A 341 -4.59 6.38 -12.32
C TYR A 341 -5.74 5.49 -11.78
N GLY A 342 -6.83 6.07 -11.30
CA GLY A 342 -7.99 5.32 -10.78
C GLY A 342 -8.71 4.57 -11.87
#